data_baebecb1c75279e385f5cf215173ba38
#
_entry.id   baebecb1c75279e385f5cf215173ba38
#
_cell.length_a   1.000
_cell.length_b   1.000
_cell.length_c   1.000
_cell.angle_alpha   90.00
_cell.angle_beta   90.00
_cell.angle_gamma   90.00
#
_symmetry.space_group_name_H-M   'P 1'
#
loop_
_entity.id
_entity.type
_entity.pdbx_description
1 polymer ?
#
loop_
_entity_poly.entity_id
_entity_poly.type
_entity_poly.pdbx_seq_one_letter_code
_entity_poly.pdbx_strand_id
1 'polypeptide(L)'
;MKEYLSWGRYPRQSQQAVEMYWRHSKLPLEDFGDRTCLPYGNGRSYGDSCLNSDGVLIDTRPLDRYIDFNPESGVLRCEAGVLLSDILRLVVPNGWFLPVTPGTRFVTVGGAIANDVHGKNHHRAGTFGCHVHR
;
A
#
# COMPACT_ATOMS: atom_id res chain seq x y z
N MET A 1 9.95 -19.45 -3.74
CA MET A 1 10.43 -18.05 -3.95
C MET A 1 9.17 -17.19 -4.09
N LYS A 2 9.06 -16.06 -3.36
CA LYS A 2 7.92 -15.15 -3.55
C LYS A 2 7.99 -14.52 -4.94
N GLU A 3 6.86 -14.46 -5.62
CA GLU A 3 6.74 -13.81 -6.92
C GLU A 3 6.25 -12.36 -6.71
N TYR A 4 6.91 -11.40 -7.33
CA TYR A 4 6.55 -9.99 -7.30
C TYR A 4 6.08 -9.60 -8.69
N LEU A 5 4.79 -9.30 -8.80
CA LEU A 5 4.14 -9.03 -10.08
C LEU A 5 3.38 -7.71 -10.04
N SER A 6 3.25 -7.07 -11.18
CA SER A 6 2.30 -5.97 -11.39
C SER A 6 0.90 -6.51 -11.71
N TRP A 7 -0.08 -5.61 -11.87
CA TRP A 7 -1.45 -5.96 -12.24
C TRP A 7 -1.55 -6.83 -13.49
N GLY A 8 -0.85 -6.43 -14.54
CA GLY A 8 -0.85 -7.16 -15.82
C GLY A 8 0.01 -8.42 -15.84
N ARG A 9 0.77 -8.68 -14.76
CA ARG A 9 1.72 -9.79 -14.66
C ARG A 9 2.77 -9.82 -15.78
N TYR A 10 3.07 -8.66 -16.33
CA TYR A 10 4.07 -8.44 -17.36
C TYR A 10 4.74 -7.06 -17.15
N PRO A 11 6.08 -6.95 -17.23
CA PRO A 11 7.03 -8.04 -17.46
C PRO A 11 7.13 -9.00 -16.25
N ARG A 12 7.53 -10.24 -16.51
CA ARG A 12 7.90 -11.21 -15.47
C ARG A 12 9.41 -11.26 -15.35
N GLN A 13 9.91 -10.67 -14.31
CA GLN A 13 11.35 -10.59 -14.04
C GLN A 13 11.60 -11.00 -12.60
N SER A 14 12.76 -11.63 -12.35
CA SER A 14 13.19 -11.92 -11.00
C SER A 14 13.41 -10.62 -10.25
N GLN A 15 12.87 -10.52 -9.04
CA GLN A 15 13.01 -9.36 -8.18
C GLN A 15 13.82 -9.73 -6.93
N GLN A 16 14.77 -8.90 -6.58
CA GLN A 16 15.38 -8.95 -5.26
C GLN A 16 14.52 -8.15 -4.29
N ALA A 17 14.17 -8.72 -3.15
CA ALA A 17 13.29 -8.06 -2.20
C ALA A 17 13.70 -8.31 -0.76
N VAL A 18 13.45 -7.30 0.08
CA VAL A 18 13.58 -7.36 1.53
C VAL A 18 12.20 -7.12 2.14
N GLU A 19 11.78 -7.99 3.05
CA GLU A 19 10.47 -7.88 3.72
C GLU A 19 10.57 -7.03 4.99
N MET A 20 9.65 -6.09 5.16
CA MET A 20 9.50 -5.32 6.39
C MET A 20 8.39 -5.91 7.26
N TYR A 21 8.75 -6.48 8.40
CA TYR A 21 7.80 -7.05 9.36
C TYR A 21 7.41 -6.07 10.46
N TRP A 22 8.24 -5.06 10.72
CA TRP A 22 8.04 -4.13 11.83
C TRP A 22 8.27 -2.69 11.38
N ARG A 23 7.33 -1.80 11.67
CA ARG A 23 7.39 -0.38 11.28
C ARG A 23 8.57 0.38 11.92
N HIS A 24 9.12 -0.15 13.01
CA HIS A 24 10.28 0.45 13.70
C HIS A 24 11.62 -0.13 13.25
N SER A 25 11.61 -1.14 12.38
CA SER A 25 12.84 -1.69 11.83
C SER A 25 13.52 -0.67 10.93
N LYS A 26 14.82 -0.55 11.07
CA LYS A 26 15.64 0.20 10.11
C LYS A 26 15.70 -0.58 8.79
N LEU A 27 15.53 0.13 7.68
CA LEU A 27 15.84 -0.43 6.37
C LEU A 27 17.34 -0.62 6.26
N PRO A 28 17.81 -1.79 5.80
CA PRO A 28 19.24 -2.06 5.60
C PRO A 28 19.76 -1.41 4.31
N LEU A 29 19.60 -0.10 4.19
CA LEU A 29 19.96 0.64 2.98
C LEU A 29 21.44 0.53 2.64
N GLU A 30 22.29 0.41 3.65
CA GLU A 30 23.74 0.25 3.50
C GLU A 30 24.09 -1.06 2.79
N ASP A 31 23.28 -2.11 2.95
CA ASP A 31 23.49 -3.41 2.31
C ASP A 31 23.13 -3.39 0.81
N PHE A 32 22.46 -2.34 0.36
CA PHE A 32 22.00 -2.24 -1.03
C PHE A 32 23.03 -1.57 -1.95
N GLY A 33 24.04 -0.88 -1.38
CA GLY A 33 25.04 -0.14 -2.14
C GLY A 33 24.37 0.97 -2.96
N ASP A 34 24.76 1.11 -4.22
CA ASP A 34 24.23 2.13 -5.14
C ASP A 34 22.91 1.72 -5.82
N ARG A 35 22.31 0.59 -5.44
CA ARG A 35 21.07 0.11 -6.05
C ARG A 35 19.89 0.94 -5.60
N THR A 36 18.98 1.18 -6.52
CA THR A 36 17.71 1.83 -6.24
C THR A 36 16.80 0.97 -5.37
N CYS A 37 15.99 1.59 -4.54
CA CYS A 37 15.01 0.92 -3.69
C CYS A 37 13.60 1.38 -4.05
N LEU A 38 12.67 0.44 -4.11
CA LEU A 38 11.27 0.74 -4.40
C LEU A 38 10.36 0.01 -3.40
N PRO A 39 9.52 0.73 -2.64
CA PRO A 39 8.49 0.10 -1.84
C PRO A 39 7.49 -0.67 -2.71
N TYR A 40 7.16 -1.89 -2.29
CA TYR A 40 6.21 -2.76 -2.96
C TYR A 40 5.03 -3.07 -2.04
N GLY A 41 3.83 -2.75 -2.51
CA GLY A 41 2.58 -3.10 -1.86
C GLY A 41 1.99 -4.39 -2.44
N ASN A 42 0.74 -4.34 -2.90
CA ASN A 42 0.06 -5.54 -3.41
C ASN A 42 0.12 -5.71 -4.94
N GLY A 43 1.05 -5.03 -5.62
CA GLY A 43 1.30 -5.18 -7.05
C GLY A 43 0.09 -4.85 -7.95
N ARG A 44 -0.66 -3.81 -7.62
CA ARG A 44 -1.86 -3.40 -8.38
C ARG A 44 -1.60 -2.26 -9.36
N SER A 45 -0.35 -1.85 -9.52
CA SER A 45 0.07 -0.87 -10.51
C SER A 45 0.14 -1.48 -11.91
N TYR A 46 -0.10 -0.66 -12.92
CA TYR A 46 0.03 -1.06 -14.32
C TYR A 46 1.50 -1.06 -14.78
N GLY A 47 1.76 -1.81 -15.86
CA GLY A 47 3.12 -1.92 -16.40
C GLY A 47 4.11 -2.45 -15.38
N ASP A 48 5.28 -1.87 -15.35
CA ASP A 48 6.39 -2.22 -14.46
C ASP A 48 6.63 -1.22 -13.31
N SER A 49 5.73 -0.25 -13.13
CA SER A 49 5.92 0.85 -12.19
C SER A 49 6.09 0.43 -10.72
N CYS A 50 5.68 -0.79 -10.36
CA CYS A 50 5.92 -1.36 -9.02
C CYS A 50 7.04 -2.42 -9.00
N LEU A 51 7.81 -2.57 -10.09
CA LEU A 51 8.91 -3.50 -10.21
C LEU A 51 10.25 -2.75 -10.25
N ASN A 52 11.33 -3.41 -9.83
CA ASN A 52 12.66 -2.80 -9.76
C ASN A 52 13.73 -3.87 -10.04
N SER A 53 13.82 -4.29 -11.29
CA SER A 53 14.62 -5.44 -11.70
C SER A 53 16.12 -5.29 -11.42
N ASP A 54 16.65 -4.07 -11.51
CA ASP A 54 18.06 -3.76 -11.27
C ASP A 54 18.34 -3.26 -9.84
N GLY A 55 17.29 -3.23 -9.00
CA GLY A 55 17.36 -2.71 -7.64
C GLY A 55 16.82 -3.68 -6.61
N VAL A 56 16.27 -3.12 -5.54
CA VAL A 56 15.71 -3.87 -4.42
C VAL A 56 14.26 -3.42 -4.17
N LEU A 57 13.35 -4.36 -4.09
CA LEU A 57 12.00 -4.12 -3.59
C LEU A 57 11.98 -4.17 -2.07
N ILE A 58 11.28 -3.23 -1.47
CA ILE A 58 10.98 -3.24 -0.04
C ILE A 58 9.54 -3.72 0.10
N ASP A 59 9.36 -5.00 0.39
CA ASP A 59 8.04 -5.60 0.54
C ASP A 59 7.39 -5.11 1.86
N THR A 60 6.42 -4.24 1.73
CA THR A 60 5.69 -3.65 2.87
C THR A 60 4.43 -4.40 3.25
N ARG A 61 4.07 -5.46 2.54
CA ARG A 61 2.84 -6.25 2.82
C ARG A 61 2.79 -6.84 4.23
N PRO A 62 3.92 -7.25 4.86
CA PRO A 62 3.87 -7.71 6.25
C PRO A 62 3.59 -6.63 7.29
N LEU A 63 3.59 -5.35 6.91
CA LEU A 63 3.13 -4.24 7.75
C LEU A 63 1.60 -4.10 7.63
N ASP A 64 0.87 -5.05 8.18
CA ASP A 64 -0.58 -5.25 7.95
C ASP A 64 -1.44 -5.10 9.22
N ARG A 65 -0.92 -4.42 10.25
CA ARG A 65 -1.60 -4.29 11.53
C ARG A 65 -2.45 -3.03 11.63
N TYR A 66 -3.62 -3.18 12.24
CA TYR A 66 -4.33 -2.03 12.80
C TYR A 66 -3.64 -1.59 14.09
N ILE A 67 -3.52 -0.27 14.27
CA ILE A 67 -2.89 0.32 15.46
C ILE A 67 -3.97 0.82 16.39
N ASP A 68 -4.95 1.55 15.85
CA ASP A 68 -6.06 2.11 16.61
C ASP A 68 -7.25 2.41 15.68
N PHE A 69 -8.45 2.27 16.19
CA PHE A 69 -9.67 2.66 15.49
C PHE A 69 -10.65 3.29 16.46
N ASN A 70 -11.05 4.52 16.19
CA ASN A 70 -12.08 5.20 16.93
C ASN A 70 -13.42 5.12 16.18
N PRO A 71 -14.40 4.33 16.66
CA PRO A 71 -15.68 4.15 15.98
C PRO A 71 -16.57 5.39 16.01
N GLU A 72 -16.35 6.33 16.94
CA GLU A 72 -17.12 7.56 17.03
C GLU A 72 -16.70 8.59 15.98
N SER A 73 -15.40 8.75 15.77
CA SER A 73 -14.83 9.70 14.81
C SER A 73 -14.57 9.09 13.42
N GLY A 74 -14.51 7.76 13.31
CA GLY A 74 -14.12 7.04 12.10
C GLY A 74 -12.63 7.12 11.78
N VAL A 75 -11.80 7.61 12.70
CA VAL A 75 -10.35 7.70 12.48
C VAL A 75 -9.72 6.33 12.68
N LEU A 76 -9.07 5.83 11.66
CA LEU A 76 -8.28 4.60 11.67
C LEU A 76 -6.79 4.92 11.58
N ARG A 77 -6.01 4.33 12.45
CA ARG A 77 -4.56 4.29 12.39
C ARG A 77 -4.10 2.87 12.09
N CYS A 78 -3.36 2.70 11.01
CA CYS A 78 -2.90 1.38 10.59
C CYS A 78 -1.53 1.45 9.91
N GLU A 79 -0.94 0.29 9.68
CA GLU A 79 0.31 0.15 8.94
C GLU A 79 0.08 0.22 7.43
N ALA A 80 1.14 0.51 6.68
CA ALA A 80 1.09 0.79 5.24
C ALA A 80 0.68 -0.40 4.36
N GLY A 81 0.91 -1.64 4.82
CA GLY A 81 0.58 -2.87 4.11
C GLY A 81 -0.87 -3.31 4.25
N VAL A 82 -1.66 -2.68 5.13
CA VAL A 82 -3.09 -2.98 5.28
C VAL A 82 -3.81 -2.72 3.96
N LEU A 83 -4.65 -3.66 3.54
CA LEU A 83 -5.45 -3.51 2.33
C LEU A 83 -6.72 -2.69 2.59
N LEU A 84 -7.17 -1.94 1.59
CA LEU A 84 -8.47 -1.26 1.69
C LEU A 84 -9.63 -2.24 1.91
N SER A 85 -9.53 -3.48 1.39
CA SER A 85 -10.50 -4.55 1.67
C SER A 85 -10.58 -4.91 3.15
N ASP A 86 -9.46 -4.88 3.85
CA ASP A 86 -9.41 -5.21 5.27
C ASP A 86 -9.94 -4.05 6.11
N ILE A 87 -9.61 -2.81 5.72
CA ILE A 87 -10.23 -1.62 6.31
C ILE A 87 -11.76 -1.69 6.21
N LEU A 88 -12.30 -2.02 5.04
CA LEU A 88 -13.75 -2.13 4.84
C LEU A 88 -14.38 -3.19 5.76
N ARG A 89 -13.72 -4.32 5.97
CA ARG A 89 -14.21 -5.35 6.92
C ARG A 89 -14.31 -4.84 8.35
N LEU A 90 -13.39 -3.96 8.75
CA LEU A 90 -13.41 -3.35 10.06
C LEU A 90 -14.44 -2.23 10.18
N VAL A 91 -14.45 -1.29 9.22
CA VAL A 91 -15.17 -0.03 9.40
C VAL A 91 -16.65 -0.11 8.99
N VAL A 92 -17.02 -0.94 8.01
CA VAL A 92 -18.39 -1.04 7.53
C VAL A 92 -19.36 -1.52 8.62
N PRO A 93 -19.06 -2.57 9.41
CA PRO A 93 -19.92 -2.96 10.52
C PRO A 93 -20.04 -1.89 11.62
N ASN A 94 -19.10 -0.94 11.67
CA ASN A 94 -19.11 0.19 12.61
C ASN A 94 -19.74 1.45 12.03
N GLY A 95 -20.42 1.36 10.88
CA GLY A 95 -21.16 2.46 10.28
C GLY A 95 -20.32 3.43 9.44
N TRP A 96 -19.09 3.04 9.08
CA TRP A 96 -18.17 3.88 8.31
C TRP A 96 -17.88 3.30 6.94
N PHE A 97 -17.43 4.15 6.04
CA PHE A 97 -16.98 3.78 4.70
C PHE A 97 -15.76 4.61 4.27
N LEU A 98 -15.00 4.11 3.32
CA LEU A 98 -13.87 4.88 2.76
C LEU A 98 -14.41 6.07 1.95
N PRO A 99 -13.90 7.29 2.18
CA PRO A 99 -14.32 8.48 1.42
C PRO A 99 -13.89 8.44 -0.04
N VAL A 100 -12.84 7.70 -0.34
CA VAL A 100 -12.29 7.49 -1.69
C VAL A 100 -12.05 6.01 -1.92
N THR A 101 -12.59 5.49 -3.03
CA THR A 101 -12.44 4.09 -3.43
C THR A 101 -11.93 4.02 -4.86
N PRO A 102 -10.68 3.54 -5.08
CA PRO A 102 -10.13 3.32 -6.42
C PRO A 102 -10.79 2.12 -7.10
N GLY A 103 -10.35 1.77 -8.31
CA GLY A 103 -10.90 0.67 -9.11
C GLY A 103 -10.82 -0.71 -8.48
N THR A 104 -9.99 -0.91 -7.46
CA THR A 104 -9.89 -2.15 -6.69
C THR A 104 -9.68 -1.88 -5.22
N ARG A 105 -10.25 -2.74 -4.37
CA ARG A 105 -10.05 -2.72 -2.92
C ARG A 105 -8.78 -3.46 -2.46
N PHE A 106 -8.07 -4.10 -3.38
CA PHE A 106 -6.88 -4.90 -3.08
C PHE A 106 -5.57 -4.11 -3.19
N VAL A 107 -5.64 -2.80 -3.04
CA VAL A 107 -4.47 -1.93 -2.87
C VAL A 107 -4.15 -1.76 -1.39
N THR A 108 -2.86 -1.58 -1.09
CA THR A 108 -2.42 -1.25 0.27
C THR A 108 -2.65 0.22 0.58
N VAL A 109 -2.77 0.57 1.85
CA VAL A 109 -2.85 1.97 2.30
C VAL A 109 -1.64 2.76 1.81
N GLY A 110 -0.43 2.21 1.96
CA GLY A 110 0.79 2.85 1.47
C GLY A 110 0.75 3.10 -0.04
N GLY A 111 0.28 2.13 -0.82
CA GLY A 111 0.11 2.28 -2.27
C GLY A 111 -0.97 3.31 -2.63
N ALA A 112 -2.08 3.34 -1.88
CA ALA A 112 -3.14 4.31 -2.09
C ALA A 112 -2.68 5.75 -1.83
N ILE A 113 -1.84 5.95 -0.81
CA ILE A 113 -1.23 7.25 -0.49
C ILE A 113 -0.18 7.62 -1.55
N ALA A 114 0.75 6.71 -1.86
CA ALA A 114 1.86 6.98 -2.77
C ALA A 114 1.39 7.33 -4.19
N ASN A 115 0.29 6.76 -4.64
CA ASN A 115 -0.30 7.05 -5.96
C ASN A 115 -1.43 8.09 -5.88
N ASP A 116 -1.73 8.59 -4.68
CA ASP A 116 -2.83 9.51 -4.42
C ASP A 116 -4.11 9.10 -5.18
N VAL A 117 -4.54 7.86 -4.95
CA VAL A 117 -5.61 7.24 -5.71
C VAL A 117 -6.93 8.03 -5.58
N HIS A 118 -7.75 7.95 -6.61
CA HIS A 118 -9.04 8.61 -6.65
C HIS A 118 -10.15 7.64 -7.08
N GLY A 119 -11.38 8.02 -6.83
CA GLY A 119 -12.58 7.29 -7.22
C GLY A 119 -13.45 8.07 -8.19
N LYS A 120 -14.62 7.53 -8.51
CA LYS A 120 -15.62 8.16 -9.38
C LYS A 120 -16.16 9.47 -8.81
N ASN A 121 -16.07 9.65 -7.49
CA ASN A 121 -16.53 10.84 -6.76
C ASN A 121 -15.43 11.90 -6.54
N HIS A 122 -14.29 11.79 -7.23
CA HIS A 122 -13.13 12.65 -7.01
C HIS A 122 -13.42 14.16 -7.16
N HIS A 123 -14.36 14.52 -7.99
CA HIS A 123 -14.79 15.92 -8.18
C HIS A 123 -15.46 16.53 -6.94
N ARG A 124 -15.86 15.72 -5.95
CA ARG A 124 -16.41 16.15 -4.66
C ARG A 124 -15.54 15.77 -3.49
N ALA A 125 -15.10 14.51 -3.46
CA ALA A 125 -14.32 13.95 -2.34
C ALA A 125 -12.81 14.21 -2.46
N GLY A 126 -12.30 14.60 -3.63
CA GLY A 126 -10.88 14.72 -3.89
C GLY A 126 -10.20 13.36 -4.02
N THR A 127 -8.93 13.33 -3.69
CA THR A 127 -8.08 12.13 -3.73
C THR A 127 -7.93 11.49 -2.35
N PHE A 128 -7.32 10.31 -2.29
CA PHE A 128 -7.12 9.59 -1.03
C PHE A 128 -6.29 10.41 -0.03
N GLY A 129 -5.28 11.13 -0.51
CA GLY A 129 -4.42 11.97 0.31
C GLY A 129 -5.16 13.10 1.04
N CYS A 130 -6.30 13.57 0.52
CA CYS A 130 -7.13 14.58 1.18
C CYS A 130 -7.72 14.10 2.52
N HIS A 131 -7.75 12.79 2.76
CA HIS A 131 -8.35 12.15 3.93
C HIS A 131 -7.31 11.49 4.85
N VAL A 132 -6.04 11.76 4.63
CA VAL A 132 -4.91 11.26 5.43
C VAL A 132 -4.44 12.36 6.37
N HIS A 133 -4.37 12.06 7.67
CA HIS A 133 -3.95 13.04 8.67
C HIS A 133 -2.45 13.02 8.95
N ARG A 134 -1.79 11.87 8.80
CA ARG A 134 -0.34 11.67 9.00
C ARG A 134 0.16 10.46 8.22
#